data_53731cfaaa4177c3e51fab57181e3297
#
_entry.id   53731cfaaa4177c3e51fab57181e3297
#
_cell.length_a   1.000
_cell.length_b   1.000
_cell.length_c   1.000
_cell.angle_alpha   90.00
_cell.angle_beta   90.00
_cell.angle_gamma   90.00
#
_symmetry.space_group_name_H-M   'P 1'
#
loop_
_entity.id
_entity.type
_entity.pdbx_description
1 polymer ?
#
loop_
_entity_poly.entity_id
_entity_poly.type
_entity_poly.pdbx_seq_one_letter_code
_entity_poly.pdbx_strand_id
1 'polypeptide(L)'
;MVCSEEETMTRREVLQGMSAAMMLSTASGLEAQASGAKSDVVYELRVYHANEGKLDALLARFRDHTVAIFNRHGMKSVAYWTPTDEPLKGRTLIYILKHPSREAATANWKSFHDDPEWVKVSTASEVNGKLVEKVDSTYMTLTDFSPAI
;
A
#
# COMPACT_ATOMS: atom_id res chain seq x y z
N MET A 1 51.96 25.86 49.05
CA MET A 1 51.02 26.77 49.72
C MET A 1 49.65 26.13 49.53
N VAL A 2 49.30 25.32 50.48
CA VAL A 2 48.42 25.58 51.62
C VAL A 2 47.00 25.70 51.19
N CYS A 3 46.23 24.86 51.50
CA CYS A 3 45.49 24.12 52.56
C CYS A 3 44.08 24.00 52.07
N SER A 4 43.52 22.80 52.08
CA SER A 4 42.74 22.23 53.23
C SER A 4 41.47 23.05 53.49
N GLU A 5 40.25 22.52 53.62
CA GLU A 5 39.87 21.42 54.50
C GLU A 5 38.46 20.93 54.08
N GLU A 6 38.31 19.66 54.29
CA GLU A 6 37.09 18.91 54.60
C GLU A 6 36.33 19.48 55.81
N GLU A 7 35.05 19.20 55.83
CA GLU A 7 34.30 18.67 56.98
C GLU A 7 32.85 18.37 56.55
N THR A 8 32.51 17.17 56.41
CA THR A 8 31.89 16.14 57.28
C THR A 8 30.72 16.61 58.14
N MET A 9 29.59 16.02 57.78
CA MET A 9 28.65 15.30 58.65
C MET A 9 27.86 16.08 59.68
N THR A 10 26.54 15.96 59.67
CA THR A 10 25.84 15.14 60.72
C THR A 10 24.34 14.95 60.40
N ARG A 11 23.95 13.72 60.59
CA ARG A 11 22.53 13.28 60.72
C ARG A 11 21.84 13.88 61.93
N ARG A 12 20.57 14.10 61.83
CA ARG A 12 19.51 13.73 62.79
C ARG A 12 18.28 14.61 62.64
N GLU A 13 17.23 13.95 62.28
CA GLU A 13 15.97 13.76 62.99
C GLU A 13 15.17 15.03 63.31
N VAL A 14 13.90 15.06 62.95
CA VAL A 14 12.74 14.60 63.74
C VAL A 14 11.47 14.79 62.96
N LEU A 15 10.73 13.75 62.89
CA LEU A 15 9.30 13.52 62.80
C LEU A 15 8.31 14.68 63.03
N GLN A 16 7.19 14.53 62.29
CA GLN A 16 5.79 14.82 62.61
C GLN A 16 5.13 15.98 61.89
N GLY A 17 4.11 15.63 61.19
CA GLY A 17 3.10 16.54 60.66
C GLY A 17 2.19 15.85 59.63
N MET A 18 1.30 14.98 60.12
CA MET A 18 0.16 14.45 59.33
C MET A 18 -0.70 15.62 58.85
N SER A 19 -0.93 15.69 57.55
CA SER A 19 -2.15 16.30 57.05
C SER A 19 -2.52 15.62 55.71
N ALA A 20 -3.57 14.84 55.79
CA ALA A 20 -4.19 14.24 54.61
C ALA A 20 -4.83 15.34 53.76
N ALA A 21 -4.29 15.56 52.59
CA ALA A 21 -4.95 16.27 51.52
C ALA A 21 -5.27 15.25 50.41
N MET A 22 -6.53 14.87 50.43
CA MET A 22 -7.16 14.01 49.41
C MET A 22 -7.22 14.82 48.12
N MET A 23 -6.23 14.64 47.23
CA MET A 23 -6.29 15.16 45.86
C MET A 23 -7.03 14.14 45.00
N LEU A 24 -8.28 14.47 44.67
CA LEU A 24 -9.00 13.84 43.58
C LEU A 24 -8.20 14.09 42.29
N SER A 25 -7.49 13.08 41.85
CA SER A 25 -6.97 13.05 40.49
C SER A 25 -8.12 12.80 39.53
N THR A 26 -8.68 13.84 38.98
CA THR A 26 -9.48 13.73 37.77
C THR A 26 -8.58 13.20 36.67
N ALA A 27 -8.71 11.90 36.38
CA ALA A 27 -8.17 11.32 35.17
C ALA A 27 -8.92 11.95 34.00
N SER A 28 -8.36 13.02 33.46
CA SER A 28 -8.75 13.52 32.16
C SER A 28 -8.39 12.43 31.17
N GLY A 29 -9.43 11.68 30.76
CA GLY A 29 -9.32 10.77 29.64
C GLY A 29 -8.82 11.54 28.43
N LEU A 30 -7.56 11.32 28.06
CA LEU A 30 -7.09 11.61 26.72
C LEU A 30 -7.79 10.62 25.80
N GLU A 31 -9.00 10.95 25.37
CA GLU A 31 -9.57 10.34 24.19
C GLU A 31 -8.61 10.72 23.05
N ALA A 32 -7.75 9.77 22.69
CA ALA A 32 -7.03 9.82 21.45
C ALA A 32 -8.09 9.84 20.36
N GLN A 33 -8.46 11.05 19.92
CA GLN A 33 -9.11 11.24 18.65
C GLN A 33 -8.21 10.60 17.62
N ALA A 34 -8.60 9.41 17.18
CA ALA A 34 -8.09 8.84 15.95
C ALA A 34 -8.47 9.84 14.86
N SER A 35 -7.60 10.82 14.64
CA SER A 35 -7.56 11.58 13.40
C SER A 35 -7.54 10.54 12.31
N GLY A 36 -8.64 10.41 11.59
CA GLY A 36 -8.73 9.60 10.40
C GLY A 36 -7.68 10.13 9.41
N ALA A 37 -6.44 9.68 9.57
CA ALA A 37 -5.42 9.93 8.59
C ALA A 37 -5.95 9.37 7.28
N LYS A 38 -6.26 10.26 6.35
CA LYS A 38 -6.71 9.89 5.01
C LYS A 38 -5.65 8.95 4.48
N SER A 39 -6.00 7.69 4.29
CA SER A 39 -5.07 6.69 3.77
C SER A 39 -4.60 7.16 2.40
N ASP A 40 -3.28 7.28 2.20
CA ASP A 40 -2.69 7.60 0.89
C ASP A 40 -2.84 6.45 -0.12
N VAL A 41 -3.39 5.33 0.33
CA VAL A 41 -3.64 4.15 -0.48
C VAL A 41 -4.53 4.51 -1.67
N VAL A 42 -4.06 4.13 -2.85
CA VAL A 42 -4.81 4.26 -4.10
C VAL A 42 -5.02 2.91 -4.76
N TYR A 43 -6.13 2.79 -5.44
CA TYR A 43 -6.47 1.64 -6.27
C TYR A 43 -6.39 2.05 -7.73
N GLU A 44 -5.78 1.23 -8.56
CA GLU A 44 -5.67 1.47 -9.99
C GLU A 44 -6.51 0.45 -10.74
N LEU A 45 -7.63 0.91 -11.31
CA LEU A 45 -8.41 0.14 -12.26
C LEU A 45 -7.70 0.14 -13.61
N ARG A 46 -7.48 -1.05 -14.15
CA ARG A 46 -6.91 -1.24 -15.48
C ARG A 46 -7.87 -2.04 -16.35
N VAL A 47 -8.16 -1.51 -17.53
CA VAL A 47 -8.98 -2.18 -18.55
C VAL A 47 -8.10 -2.41 -19.78
N TYR A 48 -7.80 -3.66 -20.05
CA TYR A 48 -7.01 -4.07 -21.22
C TYR A 48 -7.92 -4.55 -22.32
N HIS A 49 -7.90 -3.86 -23.45
CA HIS A 49 -8.60 -4.27 -24.67
C HIS A 49 -7.65 -5.12 -25.50
N ALA A 50 -7.93 -6.43 -25.52
CA ALA A 50 -7.12 -7.35 -26.30
C ALA A 50 -7.44 -7.23 -27.80
N ASN A 51 -6.42 -7.42 -28.63
CA ASN A 51 -6.63 -7.61 -30.05
C ASN A 51 -7.48 -8.86 -30.31
N GLU A 52 -8.15 -8.92 -31.44
CA GLU A 52 -9.03 -10.04 -31.80
C GLU A 52 -8.29 -11.39 -31.67
N GLY A 53 -8.94 -12.33 -30.96
CA GLY A 53 -8.38 -13.67 -30.70
C GLY A 53 -7.16 -13.70 -29.78
N LYS A 54 -6.78 -12.58 -29.13
CA LYS A 54 -5.57 -12.51 -28.28
C LYS A 54 -5.86 -12.57 -26.77
N LEU A 55 -7.12 -12.60 -26.35
CA LEU A 55 -7.44 -12.60 -24.91
C LEU A 55 -6.83 -13.80 -24.18
N ASP A 56 -6.93 -15.01 -24.72
CA ASP A 56 -6.41 -16.21 -24.05
C ASP A 56 -4.90 -16.16 -23.86
N ALA A 57 -4.16 -15.68 -24.87
CA ALA A 57 -2.73 -15.47 -24.76
C ALA A 57 -2.37 -14.39 -23.74
N LEU A 58 -3.18 -13.31 -23.65
CA LEU A 58 -3.04 -12.28 -22.63
C LEU A 58 -3.27 -12.85 -21.22
N LEU A 59 -4.33 -13.63 -21.02
CA LEU A 59 -4.62 -14.28 -19.75
C LEU A 59 -3.53 -15.27 -19.33
N ALA A 60 -2.97 -16.05 -20.28
CA ALA A 60 -1.84 -16.92 -20.02
C ALA A 60 -0.61 -16.12 -19.56
N ARG A 61 -0.25 -15.04 -20.25
CA ARG A 61 0.85 -14.16 -19.83
C ARG A 61 0.67 -13.61 -18.41
N PHE A 62 -0.55 -13.21 -18.05
CA PHE A 62 -0.85 -12.73 -16.70
C PHE A 62 -0.70 -13.83 -15.66
N ARG A 63 -1.30 -15.00 -15.90
CA ARG A 63 -1.28 -16.14 -14.98
C ARG A 63 0.13 -16.66 -14.73
N ASP A 64 0.90 -16.81 -15.79
CA ASP A 64 2.16 -17.53 -15.74
C ASP A 64 3.34 -16.61 -15.35
N HIS A 65 3.22 -15.29 -15.58
CA HIS A 65 4.32 -14.36 -15.40
C HIS A 65 3.93 -13.04 -14.73
N THR A 66 2.97 -12.29 -15.30
CA THR A 66 2.77 -10.88 -14.95
C THR A 66 2.40 -10.69 -13.48
N VAL A 67 1.54 -11.55 -12.92
CA VAL A 67 1.10 -11.45 -11.51
C VAL A 67 2.28 -11.63 -10.55
N ALA A 68 3.19 -12.56 -10.83
CA ALA A 68 4.38 -12.78 -10.02
C ALA A 68 5.33 -11.56 -10.08
N ILE A 69 5.49 -10.99 -11.27
CA ILE A 69 6.31 -9.79 -11.47
C ILE A 69 5.69 -8.58 -10.76
N PHE A 70 4.37 -8.38 -10.85
CA PHE A 70 3.66 -7.34 -10.09
C PHE A 70 3.95 -7.43 -8.58
N ASN A 71 3.81 -8.62 -8.01
CA ASN A 71 4.06 -8.83 -6.58
C ASN A 71 5.51 -8.48 -6.19
N ARG A 72 6.49 -8.82 -7.02
CA ARG A 72 7.90 -8.50 -6.80
C ARG A 72 8.16 -7.00 -6.78
N HIS A 73 7.41 -6.23 -7.57
CA HIS A 73 7.50 -4.78 -7.63
C HIS A 73 6.51 -4.04 -6.72
N GLY A 74 5.92 -4.72 -5.72
CA GLY A 74 5.06 -4.10 -4.72
C GLY A 74 3.67 -3.68 -5.23
N MET A 75 3.26 -4.15 -6.40
CA MET A 75 1.93 -3.94 -6.96
C MET A 75 1.01 -5.08 -6.52
N LYS A 76 0.15 -4.82 -5.55
CA LYS A 76 -0.75 -5.85 -5.00
C LYS A 76 -2.02 -5.96 -5.83
N SER A 77 -2.27 -7.14 -6.38
CA SER A 77 -3.51 -7.42 -7.10
C SER A 77 -4.69 -7.54 -6.13
N VAL A 78 -5.80 -6.88 -6.45
CA VAL A 78 -7.07 -7.05 -5.73
C VAL A 78 -7.87 -8.17 -6.38
N ALA A 79 -8.18 -8.06 -7.67
CA ALA A 79 -8.87 -9.11 -8.42
C ALA A 79 -8.73 -8.88 -9.93
N TYR A 80 -9.09 -9.90 -10.70
CA TYR A 80 -9.07 -9.93 -12.16
C TYR A 80 -10.42 -10.41 -12.68
N TRP A 81 -10.93 -9.79 -13.74
CA TRP A 81 -12.22 -10.13 -14.36
C TRP A 81 -12.11 -10.14 -15.86
N THR A 82 -12.93 -10.98 -16.49
CA THR A 82 -13.27 -10.91 -17.91
C THR A 82 -14.77 -10.66 -18.02
N PRO A 83 -15.23 -9.66 -18.78
CA PRO A 83 -16.65 -9.40 -18.99
C PRO A 83 -17.38 -10.59 -19.64
N THR A 84 -18.62 -10.78 -19.25
CA THR A 84 -19.51 -11.82 -19.80
C THR A 84 -20.43 -11.29 -20.90
N ASP A 85 -20.56 -9.97 -21.01
CA ASP A 85 -21.49 -9.30 -21.90
C ASP A 85 -20.78 -8.61 -23.07
N GLU A 86 -21.46 -8.59 -24.23
CA GLU A 86 -20.99 -7.84 -25.40
C GLU A 86 -21.08 -6.32 -25.15
N PRO A 87 -20.22 -5.50 -25.74
CA PRO A 87 -19.17 -5.86 -26.72
C PRO A 87 -17.80 -6.23 -26.10
N LEU A 88 -17.68 -6.32 -24.77
CA LEU A 88 -16.41 -6.53 -24.07
C LEU A 88 -16.03 -7.99 -23.90
N LYS A 89 -17.03 -8.89 -24.02
CA LYS A 89 -16.84 -10.33 -23.89
C LYS A 89 -15.78 -10.85 -24.87
N GLY A 90 -14.89 -11.73 -24.38
CA GLY A 90 -13.84 -12.35 -25.18
C GLY A 90 -12.73 -11.41 -25.66
N ARG A 91 -12.74 -10.13 -25.27
CA ARG A 91 -11.80 -9.11 -25.72
C ARG A 91 -11.21 -8.27 -24.60
N THR A 92 -11.63 -8.46 -23.34
CA THR A 92 -11.29 -7.53 -22.28
C THR A 92 -10.82 -8.26 -21.02
N LEU A 93 -9.69 -7.80 -20.46
CA LEU A 93 -9.25 -8.14 -19.12
C LEU A 93 -9.33 -6.88 -18.25
N ILE A 94 -10.03 -6.97 -17.13
CA ILE A 94 -10.16 -5.91 -16.13
C ILE A 94 -9.46 -6.36 -14.86
N TYR A 95 -8.71 -5.47 -14.23
CA TYR A 95 -8.11 -5.77 -12.93
C TYR A 95 -7.89 -4.51 -12.10
N ILE A 96 -7.73 -4.71 -10.81
CA ILE A 96 -7.43 -3.63 -9.86
C ILE A 96 -6.14 -3.96 -9.12
N LEU A 97 -5.25 -2.99 -9.08
CA LEU A 97 -4.05 -2.99 -8.25
C LEU A 97 -4.23 -2.04 -7.07
N LYS A 98 -3.65 -2.40 -5.93
CA LYS A 98 -3.59 -1.59 -4.72
C LYS A 98 -2.16 -1.10 -4.53
N HIS A 99 -1.99 0.20 -4.37
CA HIS A 99 -0.71 0.86 -4.15
C HIS A 99 -0.72 1.63 -2.82
N PRO A 100 0.41 1.69 -2.10
CA PRO A 100 0.51 2.47 -0.86
C PRO A 100 0.25 3.96 -1.06
N SER A 101 0.63 4.51 -2.23
CA SER A 101 0.36 5.90 -2.65
C SER A 101 0.44 6.02 -4.16
N ARG A 102 0.10 7.19 -4.67
CA ARG A 102 0.23 7.52 -6.10
C ARG A 102 1.69 7.54 -6.57
N GLU A 103 2.59 8.05 -5.74
CA GLU A 103 4.02 8.11 -5.98
C GLU A 103 4.61 6.68 -6.03
N ALA A 104 4.20 5.82 -5.07
CA ALA A 104 4.58 4.42 -5.07
C ALA A 104 4.10 3.69 -6.34
N ALA A 105 2.89 3.96 -6.81
CA ALA A 105 2.39 3.41 -8.06
C ALA A 105 3.29 3.78 -9.25
N THR A 106 3.67 5.06 -9.35
CA THR A 106 4.56 5.55 -10.43
C THR A 106 5.93 4.85 -10.38
N ALA A 107 6.53 4.76 -9.20
CA ALA A 107 7.83 4.09 -9.02
C ALA A 107 7.76 2.59 -9.33
N ASN A 108 6.70 1.92 -8.87
CA ASN A 108 6.50 0.49 -9.09
C ASN A 108 6.27 0.16 -10.58
N TRP A 109 5.49 0.97 -11.29
CA TRP A 109 5.31 0.83 -12.73
C TRP A 109 6.63 1.00 -13.49
N LYS A 110 7.42 2.02 -13.12
CA LYS A 110 8.74 2.20 -13.73
C LYS A 110 9.61 0.97 -13.52
N SER A 111 9.72 0.50 -12.27
CA SER A 111 10.51 -0.67 -11.92
C SER A 111 10.04 -1.95 -12.63
N PHE A 112 8.74 -2.13 -12.77
CA PHE A 112 8.14 -3.23 -13.53
C PHE A 112 8.51 -3.18 -15.02
N HIS A 113 8.42 -2.01 -15.65
CA HIS A 113 8.76 -1.86 -17.06
C HIS A 113 10.25 -2.06 -17.34
N ASP A 114 11.11 -1.72 -16.39
CA ASP A 114 12.56 -1.88 -16.49
C ASP A 114 13.02 -3.33 -16.14
N ASP A 115 12.11 -4.19 -15.65
CA ASP A 115 12.42 -5.56 -15.24
C ASP A 115 12.81 -6.42 -16.46
N PRO A 116 14.03 -7.01 -16.50
CA PRO A 116 14.47 -7.83 -17.62
C PRO A 116 13.58 -9.05 -17.89
N GLU A 117 12.98 -9.63 -16.85
CA GLU A 117 12.05 -10.75 -17.02
C GLU A 117 10.77 -10.27 -17.70
N TRP A 118 10.23 -9.12 -17.29
CA TRP A 118 9.08 -8.53 -17.97
C TRP A 118 9.39 -8.24 -19.44
N VAL A 119 10.51 -7.62 -19.74
CA VAL A 119 10.92 -7.32 -21.12
C VAL A 119 10.98 -8.60 -21.96
N LYS A 120 11.59 -9.67 -21.41
CA LYS A 120 11.66 -10.97 -22.07
C LYS A 120 10.28 -11.58 -22.31
N VAL A 121 9.44 -11.60 -21.28
CA VAL A 121 8.08 -12.18 -21.34
C VAL A 121 7.19 -11.41 -22.30
N SER A 122 7.18 -10.08 -22.23
CA SER A 122 6.37 -9.25 -23.13
C SER A 122 6.76 -9.46 -24.59
N THR A 123 8.07 -9.42 -24.88
CA THR A 123 8.60 -9.66 -26.23
C THR A 123 8.23 -11.05 -26.74
N ALA A 124 8.45 -12.10 -25.94
CA ALA A 124 8.14 -13.47 -26.33
C ALA A 124 6.65 -13.70 -26.58
N SER A 125 5.78 -13.05 -25.78
CA SER A 125 4.33 -13.21 -25.93
C SER A 125 3.74 -12.48 -27.14
N GLU A 126 4.48 -11.56 -27.74
CA GLU A 126 4.01 -10.73 -28.85
C GLU A 126 4.68 -11.04 -30.20
N VAL A 127 5.41 -12.16 -30.32
CA VAL A 127 6.05 -12.60 -31.57
C VAL A 127 5.04 -12.80 -32.72
N ASN A 128 3.80 -13.15 -32.39
CA ASN A 128 2.70 -13.32 -33.34
C ASN A 128 1.74 -12.10 -33.37
N GLY A 129 2.25 -10.91 -33.03
CA GLY A 129 1.50 -9.67 -32.97
C GLY A 129 1.13 -9.25 -31.55
N LYS A 130 0.82 -7.98 -31.40
CA LYS A 130 0.47 -7.37 -30.10
C LYS A 130 -0.73 -8.06 -29.47
N LEU A 131 -0.65 -8.32 -28.17
CA LEU A 131 -1.78 -8.88 -27.41
C LEU A 131 -2.82 -7.81 -27.08
N VAL A 132 -2.39 -6.59 -26.81
CA VAL A 132 -3.24 -5.49 -26.31
C VAL A 132 -3.29 -4.36 -27.33
N GLU A 133 -4.50 -3.95 -27.68
CA GLU A 133 -4.79 -2.81 -28.55
C GLU A 133 -4.69 -1.51 -27.75
N LYS A 134 -5.36 -1.48 -26.58
CA LYS A 134 -5.53 -0.29 -25.75
C LYS A 134 -5.55 -0.65 -24.26
N VAL A 135 -5.04 0.26 -23.43
CA VAL A 135 -5.15 0.16 -21.97
C VAL A 135 -5.75 1.45 -21.45
N ASP A 136 -6.84 1.34 -20.71
CA ASP A 136 -7.39 2.43 -19.91
C ASP A 136 -6.96 2.23 -18.45
N SER A 137 -6.55 3.32 -17.79
CA SER A 137 -6.13 3.32 -16.38
C SER A 137 -6.82 4.44 -15.63
N THR A 138 -7.38 4.11 -14.45
CA THR A 138 -8.04 5.08 -13.58
C THR A 138 -7.63 4.84 -12.14
N TYR A 139 -7.13 5.86 -11.47
CA TYR A 139 -6.83 5.80 -10.04
C TYR A 139 -8.03 6.19 -9.22
N MET A 140 -8.25 5.46 -8.13
CA MET A 140 -9.44 5.57 -7.28
C MET A 140 -9.02 5.53 -5.81
N THR A 141 -9.85 6.12 -4.95
CA THR A 141 -9.80 5.92 -3.50
C THR A 141 -11.11 5.27 -3.06
N LEU A 142 -11.08 4.49 -1.98
CA LEU A 142 -12.30 3.97 -1.41
C LEU A 142 -13.17 5.11 -0.86
N THR A 143 -14.47 4.96 -0.96
CA THR A 143 -15.41 5.82 -0.26
C THR A 143 -15.50 5.43 1.21
N ASP A 144 -16.02 6.30 2.05
CA ASP A 144 -16.21 6.07 3.50
C ASP A 144 -17.18 4.94 3.82
N PHE A 145 -18.06 4.60 2.87
CA PHE A 145 -19.02 3.49 2.98
C PHE A 145 -18.58 2.21 2.25
N SER A 146 -17.38 2.18 1.69
CA SER A 146 -16.88 0.98 1.00
C SER A 146 -16.49 -0.11 2.00
N PRO A 147 -16.83 -1.39 1.72
CA PRO A 147 -16.23 -2.49 2.45
C PRO A 147 -14.69 -2.46 2.32
N ALA A 148 -14.01 -3.00 3.32
CA ALA A 148 -12.55 -3.17 3.26
C ALA A 148 -12.17 -4.21 2.18
N ILE A 149 -11.14 -3.89 1.37
CA ILE A 149 -10.56 -4.75 0.34
C ILE A 149 -9.03 -4.76 0.41
#